data_35502a179f2ac53d1279d40fb4b7eba3
#
_entry.id   35502a179f2ac53d1279d40fb4b7eba3
#
_cell.length_a   1.000
_cell.length_b   1.000
_cell.length_c   1.000
_cell.angle_alpha   90.00
_cell.angle_beta   90.00
_cell.angle_gamma   90.00
#
_symmetry.space_group_name_H-M   'P 1'
#
loop_
_entity.id
_entity.type
_entity.pdbx_description
1 polymer ?
#
loop_
_entity_poly.entity_id
_entity_poly.type
_entity_poly.pdbx_seq_one_letter_code
_entity_poly.pdbx_strand_id
1 'polypeptide(L)'
;MKALFISYNQAYNEEIVEILEKHRQRGYTRWQDIQGKGGFNGRPHMGSHGWPEMNHAILTVLKDEKVAPILEDLKKTDEAAPDLGLRAFVWNIETIY
;
A
#
# COMPACT_ATOMS: atom_id res chain seq x y z
N MET A 1 16.62 5.43 -7.71
CA MET A 1 15.60 5.47 -6.64
C MET A 1 14.20 5.52 -7.23
N LYS A 2 13.29 4.84 -6.60
CA LYS A 2 11.89 4.78 -6.99
C LYS A 2 11.01 5.26 -5.86
N ALA A 3 9.84 5.76 -6.19
CA ALA A 3 8.77 5.97 -5.21
C ALA A 3 7.80 4.80 -5.30
N LEU A 4 7.39 4.31 -4.16
CA LEU A 4 6.37 3.27 -4.04
C LEU A 4 5.23 3.82 -3.19
N PHE A 5 4.04 3.86 -3.77
CA PHE A 5 2.82 4.25 -3.08
C PHE A 5 1.92 3.02 -2.94
N ILE A 6 1.54 2.71 -1.71
CA ILE A 6 0.70 1.55 -1.41
C ILE A 6 -0.58 2.05 -0.76
N SER A 7 -1.72 1.68 -1.33
CA SER A 7 -3.04 1.95 -0.75
C SER A 7 -3.69 0.62 -0.40
N TYR A 8 -4.19 0.49 0.82
CA TYR A 8 -4.68 -0.78 1.32
C TYR A 8 -5.70 -0.60 2.42
N ASN A 9 -6.52 -1.63 2.64
CA ASN A 9 -7.47 -1.64 3.75
C ASN A 9 -6.69 -1.61 5.08
N GLN A 10 -7.15 -0.79 6.01
CA GLN A 10 -6.50 -0.59 7.31
C GLN A 10 -6.24 -1.90 8.07
N ALA A 11 -7.07 -2.91 7.86
CA ALA A 11 -6.91 -4.20 8.52
C ALA A 11 -5.59 -4.89 8.15
N TYR A 12 -4.97 -4.51 7.03
CA TYR A 12 -3.70 -5.09 6.57
C TYR A 12 -2.48 -4.30 6.99
N ASN A 13 -2.63 -3.28 7.83
CA ASN A 13 -1.49 -2.43 8.16
C ASN A 13 -0.29 -3.21 8.69
N GLU A 14 -0.52 -4.18 9.57
CA GLU A 14 0.58 -4.97 10.13
C GLU A 14 1.32 -5.76 9.04
N GLU A 15 0.58 -6.40 8.15
CA GLU A 15 1.16 -7.18 7.06
C GLU A 15 1.99 -6.31 6.11
N ILE A 16 1.48 -5.12 5.79
CA ILE A 16 2.20 -4.20 4.90
C ILE A 16 3.49 -3.73 5.55
N VAL A 17 3.43 -3.32 6.82
CA VAL A 17 4.62 -2.87 7.56
C VAL A 17 5.63 -4.01 7.70
N GLU A 18 5.20 -5.23 7.96
CA GLU A 18 6.08 -6.39 8.03
C GLU A 18 6.80 -6.65 6.70
N ILE A 19 6.10 -6.49 5.58
CA ILE A 19 6.73 -6.63 4.26
C ILE A 19 7.85 -5.60 4.10
N LEU A 20 7.59 -4.34 4.44
CA LEU A 20 8.62 -3.30 4.34
C LEU A 20 9.81 -3.61 5.25
N GLU A 21 9.57 -4.02 6.48
CA GLU A 21 10.63 -4.37 7.42
C GLU A 21 11.44 -5.57 6.97
N LYS A 22 10.79 -6.59 6.43
CA LYS A 22 11.46 -7.76 5.87
C LYS A 22 12.51 -7.38 4.83
N HIS A 23 12.22 -6.37 4.03
CA HIS A 23 13.12 -5.88 3.00
C HIS A 23 13.97 -4.70 3.47
N ARG A 24 13.98 -4.43 4.78
CA ARG A 24 14.75 -3.35 5.40
C ARG A 24 14.42 -1.97 4.85
N GLN A 25 13.17 -1.78 4.44
CA GLN A 25 12.66 -0.49 4.01
C GLN A 25 12.00 0.18 5.20
N ARG A 26 12.79 0.95 5.96
CA ARG A 26 12.36 1.49 7.25
C ARG A 26 11.76 2.88 7.17
N GLY A 27 12.14 3.68 6.19
CA GLY A 27 11.62 5.04 6.05
C GLY A 27 10.39 5.08 5.18
N TYR A 28 9.32 5.66 5.71
CA TYR A 28 8.10 5.86 4.92
C TYR A 28 7.23 6.93 5.57
N THR A 29 6.31 7.47 4.78
CA THR A 29 5.24 8.34 5.25
C THR A 29 3.93 7.57 5.15
N ARG A 30 3.13 7.59 6.21
CA ARG A 30 1.85 6.89 6.24
C ARG A 30 0.72 7.87 6.51
N TRP A 31 -0.34 7.73 5.74
CA TRP A 31 -1.61 8.37 5.99
C TRP A 31 -2.57 7.33 6.54
N GLN A 32 -3.20 7.63 7.68
CA GLN A 32 -4.15 6.74 8.32
C GLN A 32 -5.56 7.18 8.06
N ASP A 33 -6.48 6.23 8.07
CA ASP A 33 -7.93 6.48 8.07
C ASP A 33 -8.37 7.40 6.94
N ILE A 34 -7.95 7.05 5.72
CA ILE A 34 -8.36 7.77 4.52
C ILE A 34 -9.46 7.00 3.80
N GLN A 35 -10.28 7.73 3.06
CA GLN A 35 -11.32 7.12 2.26
C GLN A 35 -10.76 6.58 0.95
N GLY A 36 -11.30 5.44 0.52
CA GLY A 36 -10.95 4.86 -0.75
C GLY A 36 -12.17 4.20 -1.36
N LYS A 37 -12.25 4.28 -2.68
CA LYS A 37 -13.27 3.59 -3.45
C LYS A 37 -12.56 2.91 -4.60
N GLY A 38 -12.67 1.58 -4.66
CA GLY A 38 -12.08 0.83 -5.74
C GLY A 38 -12.69 1.17 -7.09
N GLY A 39 -12.17 0.55 -8.12
CA GLY A 39 -12.71 0.68 -9.46
C GLY A 39 -14.11 0.09 -9.57
N PHE A 40 -14.50 -0.28 -10.77
CA PHE A 40 -15.87 -0.68 -11.07
C PHE A 40 -16.45 -1.73 -10.10
N ASN A 41 -15.65 -2.69 -9.67
CA ASN A 41 -16.06 -3.74 -8.73
C ASN A 41 -15.49 -3.56 -7.33
N GLY A 42 -14.90 -2.41 -7.03
CA GLY A 42 -14.28 -2.17 -5.74
C GLY A 42 -15.30 -1.80 -4.67
N ARG A 43 -15.04 -2.26 -3.44
CA ARG A 43 -15.85 -1.86 -2.28
C ARG A 43 -15.40 -0.49 -1.80
N PRO A 44 -16.33 0.41 -1.46
CA PRO A 44 -15.96 1.68 -0.86
C PRO A 44 -15.37 1.50 0.54
N HIS A 45 -14.32 2.24 0.86
CA HIS A 45 -13.70 2.30 2.19
C HIS A 45 -13.84 3.74 2.70
N MET A 46 -15.04 4.09 3.10
CA MET A 46 -15.41 5.48 3.37
C MET A 46 -15.59 5.78 4.86
N GLY A 47 -15.53 4.75 5.72
CA GLY A 47 -15.72 4.94 7.15
C GLY A 47 -17.14 5.30 7.55
N SER A 48 -18.11 5.16 6.65
CA SER A 48 -19.53 5.44 6.92
C SER A 48 -20.20 4.24 7.57
N HIS A 49 -21.43 4.44 8.03
CA HIS A 49 -22.21 3.39 8.68
C HIS A 49 -22.35 2.14 7.79
N GLY A 50 -22.58 2.32 6.49
CA GLY A 50 -22.69 1.19 5.55
C GLY A 50 -21.36 0.66 5.06
N TRP A 51 -20.27 1.41 5.25
CA TRP A 51 -18.94 1.06 4.75
C TRP A 51 -17.89 1.47 5.80
N PRO A 52 -17.80 0.72 6.91
CA PRO A 52 -16.96 1.13 8.04
C PRO A 52 -15.46 1.02 7.81
N GLU A 53 -15.04 0.22 6.83
CA GLU A 53 -13.60 0.07 6.56
C GLU A 53 -13.03 1.34 5.94
N MET A 54 -11.80 1.66 6.34
CA MET A 54 -11.04 2.76 5.80
C MET A 54 -9.72 2.24 5.25
N ASN A 55 -9.09 3.03 4.41
CA ASN A 55 -7.76 2.72 3.88
C ASN A 55 -6.69 3.43 4.69
N HIS A 56 -5.50 2.86 4.62
CA HIS A 56 -4.23 3.54 4.89
C HIS A 56 -3.47 3.67 3.59
N ALA A 57 -2.53 4.58 3.54
CA ALA A 57 -1.61 4.70 2.42
C ALA A 57 -0.20 4.91 2.94
N ILE A 58 0.77 4.34 2.25
CA ILE A 58 2.20 4.52 2.55
C ILE A 58 2.89 4.99 1.29
N LEU A 59 3.76 5.99 1.46
CA LEU A 59 4.70 6.40 0.43
C LEU A 59 6.11 6.17 0.96
N THR A 60 6.90 5.45 0.21
CA THR A 60 8.31 5.22 0.55
C THR A 60 9.17 5.39 -0.70
N VAL A 61 10.38 5.90 -0.51
CA VAL A 61 11.38 6.03 -1.57
C VAL A 61 12.44 4.97 -1.32
N LEU A 62 12.72 4.16 -2.32
CA LEU A 62 13.54 2.96 -2.13
C LEU A 62 14.48 2.76 -3.30
N LYS A 63 15.50 1.94 -3.06
CA LYS A 63 16.45 1.54 -4.10
C LYS A 63 15.75 0.67 -5.13
N ASP A 64 16.17 0.79 -6.38
CA ASP A 64 15.55 0.08 -7.49
C ASP A 64 15.46 -1.43 -7.25
N GLU A 65 16.51 -2.04 -6.71
CA GLU A 65 16.57 -3.48 -6.49
C GLU A 65 15.60 -4.00 -5.43
N LYS A 66 15.05 -3.12 -4.60
CA LYS A 66 14.04 -3.51 -3.60
C LYS A 66 12.63 -3.59 -4.17
N VAL A 67 12.39 -2.99 -5.32
CA VAL A 67 11.03 -2.85 -5.87
C VAL A 67 10.41 -4.21 -6.17
N ALA A 68 11.07 -5.02 -6.98
CA ALA A 68 10.49 -6.29 -7.41
C ALA A 68 10.17 -7.24 -6.27
N PRO A 69 11.07 -7.47 -5.28
CA PRO A 69 10.74 -8.38 -4.18
C PRO A 69 9.63 -7.84 -3.28
N ILE A 70 9.56 -6.53 -3.06
CA ILE A 70 8.47 -5.95 -2.27
C ILE A 70 7.14 -6.09 -3.01
N LEU A 71 7.11 -5.79 -4.31
CA LEU A 71 5.89 -5.94 -5.10
C LEU A 71 5.40 -7.39 -5.13
N GLU A 72 6.32 -8.35 -5.19
CA GLU A 72 5.95 -9.76 -5.15
C GLU A 72 5.25 -10.12 -3.84
N ASP A 73 5.76 -9.66 -2.71
CA ASP A 73 5.13 -9.91 -1.42
C ASP A 73 3.77 -9.20 -1.30
N LEU A 74 3.66 -7.97 -1.80
CA LEU A 74 2.39 -7.24 -1.83
C LEU A 74 1.36 -7.97 -2.70
N LYS A 75 1.79 -8.49 -3.84
CA LYS A 75 0.92 -9.26 -4.73
C LYS A 75 0.36 -10.50 -4.03
N LYS A 76 1.18 -11.21 -3.28
CA LYS A 76 0.72 -12.38 -2.52
C LYS A 76 -0.35 -12.00 -1.50
N THR A 77 -0.16 -10.89 -0.81
CA THR A 77 -1.14 -10.37 0.14
C THR A 77 -2.45 -10.03 -0.56
N ASP A 78 -2.37 -9.36 -1.70
CA ASP A 78 -3.55 -8.99 -2.49
C ASP A 78 -4.30 -10.22 -3.00
N GLU A 79 -3.59 -11.20 -3.52
CA GLU A 79 -4.20 -12.43 -4.03
C GLU A 79 -4.91 -13.23 -2.95
N ALA A 80 -4.43 -13.16 -1.71
CA ALA A 80 -5.07 -13.84 -0.58
C ALA A 80 -6.42 -13.21 -0.20
N ALA A 81 -6.62 -11.91 -0.52
CA ALA A 81 -7.85 -11.20 -0.18
C ALA A 81 -8.13 -10.08 -1.20
N PRO A 82 -8.45 -10.44 -2.44
CA PRO A 82 -8.54 -9.45 -3.53
C PRO A 82 -9.65 -8.41 -3.34
N ASP A 83 -10.67 -8.71 -2.54
CA ASP A 83 -11.78 -7.80 -2.29
C ASP A 83 -11.38 -6.58 -1.46
N LEU A 84 -10.21 -6.62 -0.83
CA LEU A 84 -9.79 -5.54 0.06
C LEU A 84 -9.00 -4.44 -0.64
N GLY A 85 -8.77 -4.58 -1.94
CA GLY A 85 -8.39 -3.45 -2.78
C GLY A 85 -6.98 -2.92 -2.58
N LEU A 86 -6.00 -3.77 -2.30
CA LEU A 86 -4.60 -3.35 -2.24
C LEU A 86 -4.13 -2.92 -3.62
N ARG A 87 -3.48 -1.76 -3.69
CA ARG A 87 -2.85 -1.25 -4.93
C ARG A 87 -1.49 -0.69 -4.59
N ALA A 88 -0.57 -0.86 -5.52
CA ALA A 88 0.79 -0.33 -5.38
C ALA A 88 1.22 0.29 -6.71
N PHE A 89 1.80 1.47 -6.63
CA PHE A 89 2.25 2.21 -7.81
C PHE A 89 3.72 2.56 -7.62
N VAL A 90 4.50 2.44 -8.68
CA VAL A 90 5.94 2.72 -8.66
C VAL A 90 6.27 3.69 -9.79
N TRP A 91 7.10 4.69 -9.47
CA TRP A 91 7.59 5.60 -10.50
C TRP A 91 9.00 6.08 -10.13
N ASN A 92 9.68 6.65 -11.12
CA ASN A 92 11.03 7.14 -10.92
C ASN A 92 11.05 8.42 -10.09
N ILE A 93 12.03 8.51 -9.19
CA ILE A 93 12.32 9.75 -8.48
C ILE A 93 13.38 10.50 -9.28
N GLU A 94 13.03 11.68 -9.73
CA GLU A 94 13.94 12.52 -10.50
C GLU A 94 14.99 13.19 -9.63
N THR A 95 14.60 13.73 -8.47
CA THR A 95 15.50 14.47 -7.60
C THR A 95 15.13 14.23 -6.13
N ILE A 96 16.15 14.07 -5.30
CA ILE A 96 16.04 14.00 -3.84
C ILE A 96 17.04 15.01 -3.26
N TYR A 97 16.59 15.79 -2.31
CA TYR A 97 17.55 16.66 -1.61
C TYR A 97 17.82 16.15 -0.21
#